data_863b7dc4e3c2ba332492ca06bb257601
#
_entry.id   863b7dc4e3c2ba332492ca06bb257601
#
_cell.length_a   1.000
_cell.length_b   1.000
_cell.length_c   1.000
_cell.angle_alpha   90.00
_cell.angle_beta   90.00
_cell.angle_gamma   90.00
#
_symmetry.space_group_name_H-M   'P 1'
#
loop_
_entity.id
_entity.type
_entity.pdbx_description
1 polymer ?
#
loop_
_entity_poly.entity_id
_entity_poly.type
_entity_poly.pdbx_seq_one_letter_code
_entity_poly.pdbx_strand_id
1 'polypeptide(L)'
;MRMVEYAAYPVGNAVLRAARGRAKEQVMQIGDPIILGDTRLGPPVFLAPMAGITDLPFRRAVARYGAGLMVSEMVASTEMVTPRPSTRAAVRAKALTEGALPVSVQIAGREAGAMAETARIVQGMGARIIDINMGCPAKKVTGGLSGAALMRDLDHALTLIDAVVGAVSVPVTLKMRLGWDDNCLNAPDLARRASDAGVRMLTVHGRTRAQFYKGQADWTRIRAVANLPGRPPLVANGDVVDGASARAALAASGADAVMVGRGAQGAPWRLAQIAHDLVDSPAPDVPQGNALADAVAEHYEDILDFYGTDLGLRVARKHLGWYADANGAPLRDRMLRAGSPAETLALIRLSFADAPVAA
;
A
#
# COMPACT_ATOMS: atom_id res chain seq x y z
N MET A 1 -25.82 57.09 -8.71
CA MET A 1 -24.71 56.30 -8.12
C MET A 1 -24.93 56.27 -6.62
N ARG A 2 -25.59 55.24 -6.11
CA ARG A 2 -25.94 55.10 -4.68
C ARG A 2 -24.93 54.13 -4.04
N MET A 3 -24.19 54.62 -3.06
CA MET A 3 -23.38 53.80 -2.18
C MET A 3 -24.29 53.01 -1.24
N VAL A 4 -24.05 51.71 -1.11
CA VAL A 4 -24.72 50.84 -0.13
C VAL A 4 -23.74 50.66 1.02
N GLU A 5 -24.10 51.19 2.19
CA GLU A 5 -23.43 51.01 3.45
C GLU A 5 -23.60 49.57 3.94
N TYR A 6 -22.50 48.88 4.25
CA TYR A 6 -22.53 47.62 4.96
C TYR A 6 -22.46 47.88 6.48
N ALA A 7 -23.55 47.55 7.14
CA ALA A 7 -23.65 47.58 8.59
C ALA A 7 -22.79 46.49 9.22
N ALA A 8 -21.92 46.89 10.18
CA ALA A 8 -21.15 46.01 11.00
C ALA A 8 -22.04 45.32 12.07
N TYR A 9 -22.00 43.98 12.12
CA TYR A 9 -22.58 43.19 13.21
C TYR A 9 -21.55 43.04 14.33
N PRO A 10 -21.95 43.17 15.60
CA PRO A 10 -21.04 43.06 16.73
C PRO A 10 -20.66 41.61 16.98
N VAL A 11 -19.36 41.38 17.21
CA VAL A 11 -18.79 40.11 17.61
C VAL A 11 -19.12 39.89 19.11
N GLY A 12 -20.13 39.10 19.39
CA GLY A 12 -20.44 38.61 20.72
C GLY A 12 -19.52 37.45 21.09
N ASN A 13 -18.62 37.71 22.08
CA ASN A 13 -17.91 36.66 22.82
C ASN A 13 -18.92 35.85 23.64
N ALA A 14 -19.38 34.72 23.15
CA ALA A 14 -20.14 33.76 23.95
C ALA A 14 -19.47 32.39 23.87
N VAL A 15 -18.67 32.10 24.89
CA VAL A 15 -18.56 30.81 25.61
C VAL A 15 -18.76 29.55 24.75
N LEU A 16 -17.71 29.03 24.09
CA LEU A 16 -17.59 27.64 23.74
C LEU A 16 -16.98 26.84 24.91
N ARG A 17 -17.71 26.80 26.04
CA ARG A 17 -17.67 25.76 27.05
C ARG A 17 -18.94 24.95 26.89
N ALA A 18 -18.85 23.80 26.23
CA ALA A 18 -19.62 22.60 26.57
C ALA A 18 -19.44 21.50 25.52
N ALA A 19 -19.38 20.29 26.04
CA ALA A 19 -19.42 19.02 25.34
C ALA A 19 -18.06 18.45 24.90
N ARG A 20 -17.13 18.30 25.85
CA ARG A 20 -16.36 17.05 25.87
C ARG A 20 -17.27 15.94 26.41
N GLY A 21 -18.31 15.61 25.67
CA GLY A 21 -18.97 14.35 25.79
C GLY A 21 -17.93 13.27 25.45
N ARG A 22 -17.68 12.32 26.35
CA ARG A 22 -16.95 11.09 26.05
C ARG A 22 -17.64 10.47 24.84
N ALA A 23 -17.04 10.63 23.66
CA ALA A 23 -17.40 9.80 22.53
C ALA A 23 -17.22 8.35 23.05
N LYS A 24 -18.28 7.58 23.10
CA LYS A 24 -18.20 6.15 23.32
C LYS A 24 -17.18 5.65 22.31
N GLU A 25 -16.13 4.99 22.75
CA GLU A 25 -15.19 4.28 21.86
C GLU A 25 -16.07 3.36 21.01
N GLN A 26 -16.31 3.78 19.79
CA GLN A 26 -17.06 3.00 18.81
C GLN A 26 -16.07 1.94 18.34
N VAL A 27 -16.20 0.73 18.87
CA VAL A 27 -15.40 -0.40 18.40
C VAL A 27 -15.74 -0.59 16.93
N MET A 28 -14.79 -0.31 16.05
CA MET A 28 -14.93 -0.54 14.61
C MET A 28 -15.24 -2.02 14.37
N GLN A 29 -16.35 -2.30 13.68
CA GLN A 29 -16.68 -3.66 13.25
C GLN A 29 -15.92 -3.98 11.95
N ILE A 30 -15.59 -5.26 11.78
CA ILE A 30 -15.00 -5.73 10.51
C ILE A 30 -16.02 -5.43 9.41
N GLY A 31 -15.60 -4.61 8.43
CA GLY A 31 -16.50 -4.14 7.36
C GLY A 31 -16.81 -2.65 7.42
N ASP A 32 -16.67 -2.02 8.58
CA ASP A 32 -16.77 -0.57 8.65
C ASP A 32 -15.64 0.09 7.82
N PRO A 33 -15.96 1.09 7.01
CA PRO A 33 -14.93 1.77 6.24
C PRO A 33 -14.02 2.60 7.13
N ILE A 34 -12.72 2.55 6.87
CA ILE A 34 -11.75 3.45 7.47
C ILE A 34 -11.84 4.80 6.78
N ILE A 35 -11.99 5.88 7.54
CA ILE A 35 -12.06 7.25 7.01
C ILE A 35 -10.74 7.97 7.29
N LEU A 36 -10.05 8.39 6.25
CA LEU A 36 -8.83 9.19 6.33
C LEU A 36 -9.04 10.52 5.60
N GLY A 37 -9.21 11.61 6.35
CA GLY A 37 -9.64 12.89 5.80
C GLY A 37 -10.97 12.71 5.04
N ASP A 38 -11.00 13.11 3.76
CA ASP A 38 -12.16 12.96 2.88
C ASP A 38 -12.17 11.60 2.13
N THR A 39 -11.21 10.73 2.40
CA THR A 39 -11.09 9.46 1.68
C THR A 39 -11.70 8.32 2.50
N ARG A 40 -12.68 7.65 1.90
CA ARG A 40 -13.30 6.43 2.43
C ARG A 40 -12.53 5.20 1.93
N LEU A 41 -11.99 4.41 2.83
CA LEU A 41 -11.26 3.18 2.54
C LEU A 41 -12.15 1.98 2.86
N GLY A 42 -12.46 1.21 1.86
CA GLY A 42 -13.24 -0.02 1.99
C GLY A 42 -13.35 -0.73 0.65
N PRO A 43 -13.42 -2.06 0.65
CA PRO A 43 -13.41 -3.01 1.78
C PRO A 43 -12.09 -3.00 2.57
N PRO A 44 -12.04 -3.60 3.81
CA PRO A 44 -10.86 -3.55 4.68
C PRO A 44 -9.73 -4.51 4.23
N VAL A 45 -9.45 -4.51 2.94
CA VAL A 45 -8.41 -5.30 2.28
C VAL A 45 -7.59 -4.39 1.38
N PHE A 46 -6.32 -4.19 1.72
CA PHE A 46 -5.44 -3.21 1.11
C PHE A 46 -4.27 -3.87 0.37
N LEU A 47 -3.79 -3.25 -0.72
CA LEU A 47 -2.60 -3.69 -1.43
C LEU A 47 -1.34 -3.10 -0.78
N ALA A 48 -0.40 -3.98 -0.41
CA ALA A 48 0.87 -3.58 0.19
C ALA A 48 1.82 -2.94 -0.83
N PRO A 49 2.64 -1.96 -0.41
CA PRO A 49 3.74 -1.46 -1.22
C PRO A 49 4.80 -2.54 -1.43
N MET A 50 5.15 -2.82 -2.67
CA MET A 50 6.17 -3.80 -3.05
C MET A 50 7.07 -3.22 -4.14
N ALA A 51 8.33 -2.92 -3.79
CA ALA A 51 9.29 -2.32 -4.72
C ALA A 51 9.49 -3.17 -5.97
N GLY A 52 9.34 -2.56 -7.13
CA GLY A 52 9.39 -3.20 -8.43
C GLY A 52 8.13 -3.97 -8.80
N ILE A 53 7.07 -3.96 -8.00
CA ILE A 53 5.86 -4.78 -8.22
C ILE A 53 4.58 -3.94 -8.24
N THR A 54 4.38 -3.07 -7.25
CA THR A 54 3.16 -2.25 -7.16
C THR A 54 3.29 -0.94 -7.94
N ASP A 55 3.84 -1.04 -9.14
CA ASP A 55 3.84 0.00 -10.16
C ASP A 55 2.41 0.27 -10.69
N LEU A 56 2.27 1.24 -11.57
CA LEU A 56 0.96 1.61 -12.09
C LEU A 56 0.26 0.45 -12.84
N PRO A 57 0.95 -0.31 -13.73
CA PRO A 57 0.32 -1.45 -14.40
C PRO A 57 -0.26 -2.49 -13.43
N PHE A 58 0.49 -2.86 -12.39
CA PHE A 58 -0.01 -3.81 -11.41
C PHE A 58 -1.16 -3.25 -10.57
N ARG A 59 -1.11 -1.97 -10.18
CA ARG A 59 -2.23 -1.33 -9.48
C ARG A 59 -3.48 -1.25 -10.35
N ARG A 60 -3.36 -1.00 -11.66
CA ARG A 60 -4.48 -1.06 -12.61
C ARG A 60 -5.07 -2.47 -12.69
N ALA A 61 -4.23 -3.50 -12.78
CA ALA A 61 -4.69 -4.88 -12.78
C ALA A 61 -5.47 -5.23 -11.50
N VAL A 62 -5.01 -4.79 -10.31
CA VAL A 62 -5.74 -4.98 -9.05
C VAL A 62 -7.03 -4.16 -9.01
N ALA A 63 -7.00 -2.91 -9.47
CA ALA A 63 -8.15 -2.01 -9.44
C ALA A 63 -9.37 -2.53 -10.23
N ARG A 64 -9.17 -3.34 -11.25
CA ARG A 64 -10.26 -3.98 -12.03
C ARG A 64 -11.17 -4.83 -11.16
N TYR A 65 -10.63 -5.45 -10.14
CA TYR A 65 -11.35 -6.37 -9.26
C TYR A 65 -11.78 -5.71 -7.94
N GLY A 66 -11.07 -4.70 -7.50
CA GLY A 66 -11.36 -3.95 -6.28
C GLY A 66 -10.35 -4.18 -5.15
N ALA A 67 -10.12 -3.10 -4.41
CA ALA A 67 -9.36 -3.06 -3.15
C ALA A 67 -9.76 -1.81 -2.38
N GLY A 68 -9.66 -1.83 -1.05
CA GLY A 68 -10.01 -0.66 -0.24
C GLY A 68 -8.98 0.46 -0.29
N LEU A 69 -7.72 0.11 -0.48
CA LEU A 69 -6.59 1.03 -0.64
C LEU A 69 -5.47 0.32 -1.40
N MET A 70 -4.78 1.06 -2.25
CA MET A 70 -3.52 0.63 -2.85
C MET A 70 -2.39 1.53 -2.39
N VAL A 71 -1.26 0.94 -1.97
CA VAL A 71 -0.07 1.71 -1.63
C VAL A 71 0.94 1.61 -2.78
N SER A 72 1.45 2.76 -3.23
CA SER A 72 2.41 2.82 -4.32
C SER A 72 3.74 2.14 -3.94
N GLU A 73 4.62 1.92 -4.92
CA GLU A 73 6.01 1.66 -4.61
C GLU A 73 6.60 2.82 -3.78
N MET A 74 7.53 2.51 -2.89
CA MET A 74 8.19 3.57 -2.11
C MET A 74 9.05 4.46 -3.01
N VAL A 75 8.99 5.75 -2.74
CA VAL A 75 9.85 6.77 -3.34
C VAL A 75 10.90 7.18 -2.33
N ALA A 76 12.17 7.15 -2.73
CA ALA A 76 13.24 7.65 -1.89
C ALA A 76 13.23 9.19 -1.86
N SER A 77 13.24 9.77 -0.66
CA SER A 77 13.22 11.24 -0.50
C SER A 77 14.40 11.92 -1.22
N THR A 78 15.57 11.28 -1.22
CA THR A 78 16.74 11.77 -1.96
C THR A 78 16.56 11.79 -3.47
N GLU A 79 15.75 10.90 -4.05
CA GLU A 79 15.45 10.88 -5.48
C GLU A 79 14.46 11.99 -5.87
N MET A 80 13.48 12.27 -5.02
CA MET A 80 12.44 13.27 -5.29
C MET A 80 12.94 14.71 -5.21
N VAL A 81 13.85 15.00 -4.29
CA VAL A 81 14.42 16.35 -4.13
C VAL A 81 15.62 16.59 -5.06
N THR A 82 16.00 15.59 -5.88
CA THR A 82 17.13 15.73 -6.81
C THR A 82 16.71 16.55 -8.04
N PRO A 83 17.44 17.61 -8.43
CA PRO A 83 17.07 18.47 -9.56
C PRO A 83 17.02 17.76 -10.93
N ARG A 84 17.68 16.61 -11.06
CA ARG A 84 17.71 15.79 -12.28
C ARG A 84 17.43 14.33 -11.95
N PRO A 85 16.16 13.93 -11.77
CA PRO A 85 15.81 12.54 -11.54
C PRO A 85 16.16 11.68 -12.76
N SER A 86 16.50 10.41 -12.53
CA SER A 86 16.64 9.45 -13.63
C SER A 86 15.31 9.31 -14.39
N THR A 87 15.37 8.97 -15.69
CA THR A 87 14.15 8.75 -16.50
C THR A 87 13.17 7.79 -15.82
N ARG A 88 13.68 6.73 -15.18
CA ARG A 88 12.89 5.77 -14.45
C ARG A 88 12.21 6.38 -13.21
N ALA A 89 12.92 7.23 -12.47
CA ALA A 89 12.35 7.93 -11.32
C ALA A 89 11.27 8.92 -11.75
N ALA A 90 11.47 9.65 -12.85
CA ALA A 90 10.49 10.59 -13.39
C ALA A 90 9.20 9.89 -13.88
N VAL A 91 9.32 8.75 -14.57
CA VAL A 91 8.17 7.94 -15.02
C VAL A 91 7.40 7.42 -13.81
N ARG A 92 8.08 6.89 -12.79
CA ARG A 92 7.44 6.43 -11.56
C ARG A 92 6.73 7.56 -10.82
N ALA A 93 7.36 8.72 -10.71
CA ALA A 93 6.80 9.87 -10.02
C ALA A 93 5.44 10.28 -10.61
N LYS A 94 5.34 10.37 -11.94
CA LYS A 94 4.09 10.72 -12.63
C LYS A 94 2.94 9.76 -12.32
N ALA A 95 3.22 8.50 -12.06
CA ALA A 95 2.24 7.45 -11.85
C ALA A 95 1.86 7.22 -10.38
N LEU A 96 2.48 7.95 -9.43
CA LEU A 96 2.30 7.70 -8.00
C LEU A 96 0.86 7.89 -7.53
N THR A 97 0.19 8.89 -8.06
CA THR A 97 -1.17 9.29 -7.66
C THR A 97 -2.25 8.73 -8.58
N GLU A 98 -1.87 8.10 -9.70
CA GLU A 98 -2.84 7.56 -10.66
C GLU A 98 -3.48 6.27 -10.14
N GLY A 99 -4.80 6.15 -10.38
CA GLY A 99 -5.59 4.95 -10.10
C GLY A 99 -7.08 5.26 -9.94
N ALA A 100 -7.92 4.29 -10.31
CA ALA A 100 -9.38 4.38 -10.14
C ALA A 100 -9.84 4.20 -8.68
N LEU A 101 -9.00 3.59 -7.84
CA LEU A 101 -9.23 3.36 -6.42
C LEU A 101 -8.35 4.29 -5.57
N PRO A 102 -8.64 4.45 -4.26
CA PRO A 102 -7.77 5.22 -3.36
C PRO A 102 -6.32 4.73 -3.41
N VAL A 103 -5.39 5.66 -3.61
CA VAL A 103 -3.94 5.40 -3.63
C VAL A 103 -3.26 6.21 -2.53
N SER A 104 -2.44 5.54 -1.74
CA SER A 104 -1.49 6.16 -0.82
C SER A 104 -0.10 6.17 -1.44
N VAL A 105 0.58 7.31 -1.41
CA VAL A 105 1.97 7.44 -1.90
C VAL A 105 2.93 7.13 -0.77
N GLN A 106 3.73 6.07 -0.92
CA GLN A 106 4.71 5.71 0.11
C GLN A 106 6.05 6.41 -0.13
N ILE A 107 6.55 7.08 0.91
CA ILE A 107 7.85 7.77 0.93
C ILE A 107 8.80 7.11 1.93
N ALA A 108 10.10 7.13 1.61
CA ALA A 108 11.15 6.57 2.44
C ALA A 108 12.37 7.49 2.47
N GLY A 109 12.97 7.66 3.63
CA GLY A 109 14.14 8.52 3.80
C GLY A 109 14.72 8.42 5.21
N ARG A 110 15.74 9.24 5.47
CA ARG A 110 16.44 9.33 6.76
C ARG A 110 16.67 10.77 7.23
N GLU A 111 16.43 11.74 6.36
CA GLU A 111 16.64 13.15 6.64
C GLU A 111 15.28 13.85 6.75
N ALA A 112 14.98 14.47 7.87
CA ALA A 112 13.70 15.09 8.14
C ALA A 112 13.31 16.15 7.10
N GLY A 113 14.25 17.03 6.73
CA GLY A 113 14.01 18.07 5.71
C GLY A 113 13.68 17.49 4.34
N ALA A 114 14.40 16.45 3.90
CA ALA A 114 14.14 15.80 2.61
C ALA A 114 12.81 15.02 2.62
N MET A 115 12.44 14.41 3.75
CA MET A 115 11.14 13.75 3.92
C MET A 115 9.98 14.74 3.86
N ALA A 116 10.09 15.87 4.56
CA ALA A 116 9.10 16.95 4.55
C ALA A 116 8.92 17.53 3.14
N GLU A 117 10.02 17.81 2.43
CA GLU A 117 9.96 18.33 1.06
C GLU A 117 9.36 17.31 0.09
N THR A 118 9.75 16.04 0.19
CA THR A 118 9.14 14.96 -0.60
C THR A 118 7.64 14.87 -0.35
N ALA A 119 7.21 14.99 0.92
CA ALA A 119 5.79 14.98 1.25
C ALA A 119 5.02 16.14 0.60
N ARG A 120 5.58 17.36 0.61
CA ARG A 120 4.99 18.51 -0.10
C ARG A 120 4.91 18.28 -1.60
N ILE A 121 5.98 17.76 -2.21
CA ILE A 121 6.01 17.47 -3.65
C ILE A 121 4.92 16.47 -4.01
N VAL A 122 4.82 15.33 -3.32
CA VAL A 122 3.81 14.32 -3.66
C VAL A 122 2.38 14.78 -3.34
N GLN A 123 2.17 15.59 -2.30
CA GLN A 123 0.88 16.26 -2.08
C GLN A 123 0.55 17.22 -3.23
N GLY A 124 1.51 18.02 -3.70
CA GLY A 124 1.35 18.91 -4.86
C GLY A 124 1.05 18.15 -6.16
N MET A 125 1.50 16.91 -6.29
CA MET A 125 1.15 16.01 -7.39
C MET A 125 -0.25 15.39 -7.25
N GLY A 126 -0.99 15.67 -6.18
CA GLY A 126 -2.34 15.17 -5.94
C GLY A 126 -2.44 13.94 -5.03
N ALA A 127 -1.38 13.59 -4.29
CA ALA A 127 -1.49 12.54 -3.28
C ALA A 127 -2.52 12.93 -2.22
N ARG A 128 -3.49 12.05 -1.97
CA ARG A 128 -4.55 12.24 -0.96
C ARG A 128 -4.22 11.58 0.37
N ILE A 129 -3.27 10.65 0.38
CA ILE A 129 -2.73 9.97 1.55
C ILE A 129 -1.23 9.78 1.32
N ILE A 130 -0.42 10.03 2.34
CA ILE A 130 1.04 9.80 2.31
C ILE A 130 1.38 8.74 3.35
N ASP A 131 2.10 7.70 2.94
CA ASP A 131 2.54 6.63 3.83
C ASP A 131 4.05 6.71 4.09
N ILE A 132 4.46 6.60 5.35
CA ILE A 132 5.88 6.58 5.72
C ILE A 132 6.35 5.14 5.81
N ASN A 133 7.45 4.81 5.11
CA ASN A 133 8.06 3.49 5.17
C ASN A 133 9.05 3.37 6.34
N MET A 134 8.70 2.55 7.32
CA MET A 134 9.59 2.09 8.40
C MET A 134 9.62 0.56 8.50
N GLY A 135 9.36 -0.12 7.37
CA GLY A 135 9.26 -1.59 7.34
C GLY A 135 10.11 -2.28 6.28
N CYS A 136 10.69 -1.57 5.30
CA CYS A 136 11.51 -2.19 4.25
C CYS A 136 12.80 -2.81 4.85
N PRO A 137 13.01 -4.14 4.72
CA PRO A 137 14.17 -4.79 5.33
C PRO A 137 15.40 -4.87 4.41
N ALA A 138 15.28 -4.41 3.15
CA ALA A 138 16.30 -4.53 2.12
C ALA A 138 17.60 -3.84 2.54
N LYS A 139 18.75 -4.52 2.35
CA LYS A 139 20.07 -3.99 2.73
C LYS A 139 20.36 -2.62 2.13
N LYS A 140 19.96 -2.38 0.87
CA LYS A 140 20.11 -1.08 0.20
C LYS A 140 19.39 0.06 0.93
N VAL A 141 18.25 -0.22 1.56
CA VAL A 141 17.44 0.74 2.32
C VAL A 141 17.97 0.85 3.75
N THR A 142 18.12 -0.27 4.46
CA THR A 142 18.55 -0.27 5.86
C THR A 142 20.01 0.12 6.05
N GLY A 143 20.89 -0.14 5.07
CA GLY A 143 22.28 0.33 5.07
C GLY A 143 22.37 1.86 4.98
N GLY A 144 21.33 2.52 4.43
CA GLY A 144 21.17 3.99 4.41
C GLY A 144 20.43 4.54 5.65
N LEU A 145 20.28 3.78 6.73
CA LEU A 145 19.56 4.15 7.96
C LEU A 145 18.11 4.57 7.72
N SER A 146 17.43 3.94 6.74
CA SER A 146 16.02 4.19 6.44
C SER A 146 15.21 2.88 6.43
N GLY A 147 13.89 2.95 6.22
CA GLY A 147 13.02 1.79 6.29
C GLY A 147 13.05 1.14 7.67
N ALA A 148 13.21 -0.20 7.73
CA ALA A 148 13.21 -0.92 8.99
C ALA A 148 14.41 -0.61 9.91
N ALA A 149 15.47 0.07 9.45
CA ALA A 149 16.57 0.50 10.29
C ALA A 149 16.12 1.55 11.33
N LEU A 150 15.09 2.33 11.01
CA LEU A 150 14.48 3.32 11.91
C LEU A 150 13.87 2.69 13.16
N MET A 151 13.53 1.39 13.12
CA MET A 151 13.08 0.66 14.32
C MET A 151 14.17 0.50 15.40
N ARG A 152 15.44 0.87 15.12
CA ARG A 152 16.54 0.85 16.09
C ARG A 152 16.71 2.17 16.84
N ASP A 153 16.13 3.24 16.33
CA ASP A 153 16.23 4.58 16.88
C ASP A 153 14.86 5.28 16.71
N LEU A 154 14.03 5.12 17.74
CA LEU A 154 12.66 5.66 17.70
C LEU A 154 12.64 7.19 17.83
N ASP A 155 13.65 7.80 18.44
CA ASP A 155 13.73 9.26 18.55
C ASP A 155 13.99 9.86 17.17
N HIS A 156 14.93 9.28 16.43
CA HIS A 156 15.14 9.69 15.05
C HIS A 156 13.93 9.38 14.15
N ALA A 157 13.31 8.19 14.31
CA ALA A 157 12.09 7.86 13.59
C ALA A 157 10.99 8.91 13.81
N LEU A 158 10.82 9.38 15.04
CA LEU A 158 9.82 10.39 15.40
C LEU A 158 10.13 11.74 14.73
N THR A 159 11.40 12.17 14.66
CA THR A 159 11.74 13.42 13.95
C THR A 159 11.32 13.40 12.49
N LEU A 160 11.37 12.22 11.83
CA LEU A 160 10.90 12.06 10.45
C LEU A 160 9.38 12.11 10.35
N ILE A 161 8.68 11.47 11.30
CA ILE A 161 7.21 11.50 11.37
C ILE A 161 6.71 12.92 11.56
N ASP A 162 7.24 13.64 12.56
CA ASP A 162 6.87 15.02 12.87
C ASP A 162 7.10 15.94 11.66
N ALA A 163 8.24 15.77 10.97
CA ALA A 163 8.56 16.57 9.80
C ALA A 163 7.58 16.32 8.64
N VAL A 164 7.15 15.08 8.41
CA VAL A 164 6.18 14.75 7.37
C VAL A 164 4.79 15.23 7.74
N VAL A 165 4.32 14.94 8.97
CA VAL A 165 3.00 15.35 9.44
C VAL A 165 2.87 16.87 9.45
N GLY A 166 3.88 17.59 9.91
CA GLY A 166 3.89 19.06 9.90
C GLY A 166 4.02 19.70 8.53
N ALA A 167 4.42 18.95 7.50
CA ALA A 167 4.66 19.49 6.16
C ALA A 167 3.44 19.48 5.25
N VAL A 168 2.41 18.67 5.54
CA VAL A 168 1.27 18.41 4.65
C VAL A 168 -0.07 18.53 5.36
N SER A 169 -1.14 18.71 4.58
CA SER A 169 -2.52 18.75 5.10
C SER A 169 -3.29 17.46 4.88
N VAL A 170 -2.77 16.56 4.02
CA VAL A 170 -3.37 15.25 3.76
C VAL A 170 -3.02 14.26 4.90
N PRO A 171 -3.85 13.24 5.14
CA PRO A 171 -3.56 12.21 6.12
C PRO A 171 -2.21 11.53 5.90
N VAL A 172 -1.44 11.39 6.98
CA VAL A 172 -0.18 10.64 7.00
C VAL A 172 -0.41 9.30 7.69
N THR A 173 0.08 8.22 7.08
CA THR A 173 0.05 6.86 7.60
C THR A 173 1.45 6.31 7.79
N LEU A 174 1.60 5.27 8.61
CA LEU A 174 2.90 4.66 8.90
C LEU A 174 2.85 3.16 8.68
N LYS A 175 3.78 2.63 7.87
CA LYS A 175 3.98 1.19 7.71
C LYS A 175 5.30 0.74 8.32
N MET A 176 5.23 -0.16 9.31
CA MET A 176 6.38 -0.64 10.09
C MET A 176 6.39 -2.16 10.22
N ARG A 177 7.42 -2.69 10.89
CA ARG A 177 7.53 -4.08 11.35
C ARG A 177 7.34 -4.16 12.87
N LEU A 178 7.38 -5.38 13.44
CA LEU A 178 7.33 -5.62 14.89
C LEU A 178 8.51 -4.97 15.63
N GLY A 179 9.63 -4.81 14.94
CA GLY A 179 10.87 -4.26 15.48
C GLY A 179 12.06 -4.65 14.60
N TRP A 180 13.28 -4.45 15.13
CA TRP A 180 14.51 -4.82 14.42
C TRP A 180 14.76 -6.34 14.45
N ASP A 181 14.69 -6.95 15.64
CA ASP A 181 14.86 -8.38 15.91
C ASP A 181 14.02 -8.80 17.13
N ASP A 182 14.15 -10.04 17.57
CA ASP A 182 13.37 -10.55 18.70
C ASP A 182 13.73 -9.91 20.06
N ASN A 183 14.90 -9.28 20.17
CA ASN A 183 15.30 -8.52 21.36
C ASN A 183 14.85 -7.05 21.30
N CYS A 184 14.34 -6.59 20.17
CA CYS A 184 13.91 -5.22 19.93
C CYS A 184 12.54 -5.21 19.25
N LEU A 185 11.47 -5.53 20.01
CA LEU A 185 10.06 -5.55 19.58
C LEU A 185 9.37 -4.28 20.04
N ASN A 186 9.65 -3.18 19.37
CA ASN A 186 9.26 -1.82 19.81
C ASN A 186 8.12 -1.18 18.97
N ALA A 187 7.43 -1.98 18.14
CA ALA A 187 6.27 -1.49 17.38
C ALA A 187 5.20 -0.79 18.26
N PRO A 188 4.85 -1.29 19.47
CA PRO A 188 3.87 -0.60 20.31
C PRO A 188 4.31 0.80 20.75
N ASP A 189 5.60 0.99 21.11
CA ASP A 189 6.10 2.30 21.50
C ASP A 189 6.13 3.27 20.31
N LEU A 190 6.62 2.83 19.14
CA LEU A 190 6.57 3.65 17.93
C LEU A 190 5.13 3.99 17.53
N ALA A 191 4.21 3.02 17.63
CA ALA A 191 2.79 3.22 17.32
C ALA A 191 2.15 4.31 18.18
N ARG A 192 2.39 4.26 19.49
CA ARG A 192 1.90 5.28 20.45
C ARG A 192 2.46 6.66 20.09
N ARG A 193 3.78 6.77 19.93
CA ARG A 193 4.46 8.04 19.63
C ARG A 193 4.03 8.61 18.28
N ALA A 194 3.88 7.76 17.26
CA ALA A 194 3.38 8.15 15.94
C ALA A 194 1.93 8.63 15.98
N SER A 195 1.09 8.00 16.79
CA SER A 195 -0.30 8.43 17.01
C SER A 195 -0.36 9.81 17.66
N ASP A 196 0.46 10.03 18.70
CA ASP A 196 0.59 11.33 19.39
C ASP A 196 1.08 12.43 18.42
N ALA A 197 1.97 12.08 17.48
CA ALA A 197 2.47 12.96 16.42
C ALA A 197 1.47 13.26 15.30
N GLY A 198 0.31 12.58 15.25
CA GLY A 198 -0.75 12.83 14.29
C GLY A 198 -0.83 11.85 13.11
N VAL A 199 -0.16 10.71 13.16
CA VAL A 199 -0.36 9.61 12.19
C VAL A 199 -1.80 9.10 12.29
N ARG A 200 -2.45 8.88 11.13
CA ARG A 200 -3.89 8.61 11.03
C ARG A 200 -4.24 7.15 10.74
N MET A 201 -3.28 6.31 10.42
CA MET A 201 -3.43 4.85 10.26
C MET A 201 -2.07 4.18 10.42
N LEU A 202 -2.06 3.02 11.06
CA LEU A 202 -0.87 2.20 11.28
C LEU A 202 -0.98 0.89 10.50
N THR A 203 0.11 0.46 9.87
CA THR A 203 0.22 -0.88 9.28
C THR A 203 1.41 -1.60 9.89
N VAL A 204 1.19 -2.76 10.47
CA VAL A 204 2.25 -3.56 11.10
C VAL A 204 2.44 -4.89 10.37
N HIS A 205 3.64 -5.11 9.86
CA HIS A 205 4.03 -6.42 9.34
C HIS A 205 4.42 -7.33 10.50
N GLY A 206 3.77 -8.48 10.64
CA GLY A 206 3.97 -9.47 11.72
C GLY A 206 5.33 -10.18 11.69
N ARG A 207 6.38 -9.53 11.23
CA ARG A 207 7.79 -9.97 11.26
C ARG A 207 8.70 -8.86 11.73
N THR A 208 9.83 -9.24 12.33
CA THR A 208 10.95 -8.32 12.58
C THR A 208 11.75 -8.05 11.30
N ARG A 209 12.65 -7.07 11.33
CA ARG A 209 13.59 -6.85 10.21
C ARG A 209 14.53 -8.03 10.04
N ALA A 210 15.01 -8.62 11.13
CA ALA A 210 15.95 -9.74 11.09
C ALA A 210 15.36 -10.99 10.43
N GLN A 211 14.06 -11.25 10.62
CA GLN A 211 13.35 -12.33 9.93
C GLN A 211 13.27 -12.13 8.41
N PHE A 212 13.35 -10.89 7.92
CA PHE A 212 13.19 -10.55 6.51
C PHE A 212 11.87 -11.07 5.94
N TYR A 213 11.88 -12.22 5.23
CA TYR A 213 10.69 -12.94 4.73
C TYR A 213 10.70 -14.43 5.17
N LYS A 214 11.59 -14.81 6.08
CA LYS A 214 11.70 -16.19 6.57
C LYS A 214 10.67 -16.47 7.68
N GLY A 215 10.34 -17.73 7.85
CA GLY A 215 9.34 -18.17 8.82
C GLY A 215 7.94 -17.65 8.49
N GLN A 216 7.06 -17.60 9.49
CA GLN A 216 5.69 -17.09 9.38
C GLN A 216 5.55 -15.72 10.04
N ALA A 217 4.60 -14.91 9.57
CA ALA A 217 4.23 -13.67 10.23
C ALA A 217 3.49 -14.00 11.54
N ASP A 218 3.93 -13.41 12.63
CA ASP A 218 3.29 -13.55 13.93
C ASP A 218 2.29 -12.41 14.15
N TRP A 219 1.04 -12.68 13.83
CA TRP A 219 -0.04 -11.70 13.99
C TRP A 219 -0.39 -11.45 15.46
N THR A 220 -0.10 -12.40 16.36
CA THR A 220 -0.39 -12.25 17.79
C THR A 220 0.43 -11.13 18.42
N ARG A 221 1.66 -10.90 17.94
CA ARG A 221 2.52 -9.80 18.38
C ARG A 221 2.01 -8.42 17.95
N ILE A 222 1.15 -8.35 16.93
CA ILE A 222 0.51 -7.09 16.50
C ILE A 222 -0.54 -6.64 17.55
N ARG A 223 -1.11 -7.57 18.32
CA ARG A 223 -2.13 -7.28 19.34
C ARG A 223 -1.67 -6.27 20.38
N ALA A 224 -0.38 -6.21 20.67
CA ALA A 224 0.16 -5.20 21.59
C ALA A 224 -0.05 -3.76 21.07
N VAL A 225 -0.06 -3.57 19.74
CA VAL A 225 -0.43 -2.29 19.10
C VAL A 225 -1.95 -2.09 19.11
N ALA A 226 -2.72 -3.15 18.85
CA ALA A 226 -4.19 -3.09 18.87
C ALA A 226 -4.75 -2.67 20.24
N ASN A 227 -4.07 -3.04 21.32
CA ASN A 227 -4.47 -2.73 22.71
C ASN A 227 -4.10 -1.31 23.17
N LEU A 228 -3.45 -0.51 22.34
CA LEU A 228 -3.13 0.88 22.71
C LEU A 228 -4.41 1.73 22.76
N PRO A 229 -4.64 2.47 23.85
CA PRO A 229 -5.83 3.30 23.97
C PRO A 229 -5.79 4.46 22.95
N GLY A 230 -6.93 4.74 22.31
CA GLY A 230 -7.06 5.86 21.37
C GLY A 230 -6.20 5.74 20.10
N ARG A 231 -5.70 4.54 19.76
CA ARG A 231 -4.93 4.33 18.54
C ARG A 231 -5.74 4.64 17.28
N PRO A 232 -5.08 5.09 16.21
CA PRO A 232 -5.72 5.18 14.89
C PRO A 232 -6.00 3.77 14.34
N PRO A 233 -6.77 3.64 13.24
CA PRO A 233 -6.99 2.38 12.56
C PRO A 233 -5.70 1.59 12.34
N LEU A 234 -5.75 0.28 12.59
CA LEU A 234 -4.62 -0.64 12.51
C LEU A 234 -4.84 -1.67 11.40
N VAL A 235 -3.81 -1.89 10.61
CA VAL A 235 -3.82 -2.85 9.50
C VAL A 235 -2.79 -3.95 9.76
N ALA A 236 -3.24 -5.21 9.77
CA ALA A 236 -2.35 -6.37 9.89
C ALA A 236 -1.78 -6.74 8.52
N ASN A 237 -0.47 -6.98 8.46
CA ASN A 237 0.22 -7.36 7.24
C ASN A 237 1.14 -8.56 7.47
N GLY A 238 1.35 -9.34 6.41
CA GLY A 238 2.21 -10.54 6.39
C GLY A 238 1.40 -11.80 6.21
N ASP A 239 1.76 -12.62 5.22
CA ASP A 239 1.24 -13.96 4.91
C ASP A 239 -0.29 -14.09 4.74
N VAL A 240 -0.98 -12.99 4.48
CA VAL A 240 -2.39 -13.00 4.10
C VAL A 240 -2.47 -13.32 2.62
N VAL A 241 -3.12 -14.44 2.28
CA VAL A 241 -3.19 -14.99 0.91
C VAL A 241 -4.60 -15.40 0.48
N ASP A 242 -5.53 -15.50 1.42
CA ASP A 242 -6.93 -15.87 1.21
C ASP A 242 -7.84 -15.36 2.34
N GLY A 243 -9.14 -15.60 2.26
CA GLY A 243 -10.09 -15.20 3.29
C GLY A 243 -9.88 -15.89 4.64
N ALA A 244 -9.40 -17.13 4.64
CA ALA A 244 -9.14 -17.86 5.89
C ALA A 244 -7.95 -17.23 6.64
N SER A 245 -6.84 -16.99 5.97
CA SER A 245 -5.67 -16.30 6.54
C SER A 245 -5.98 -14.86 6.93
N ALA A 246 -6.86 -14.16 6.18
CA ALA A 246 -7.29 -12.82 6.53
C ALA A 246 -8.12 -12.80 7.83
N ARG A 247 -9.09 -13.71 7.98
CA ARG A 247 -9.86 -13.88 9.24
C ARG A 247 -8.95 -14.24 10.41
N ALA A 248 -7.99 -15.15 10.20
CA ALA A 248 -7.02 -15.53 11.23
C ALA A 248 -6.14 -14.35 11.65
N ALA A 249 -5.67 -13.55 10.68
CA ALA A 249 -4.86 -12.36 10.95
C ALA A 249 -5.63 -11.32 11.76
N LEU A 250 -6.88 -11.02 11.40
CA LEU A 250 -7.74 -10.09 12.14
C LEU A 250 -8.02 -10.59 13.56
N ALA A 251 -8.41 -11.87 13.71
CA ALA A 251 -8.69 -12.47 15.01
C ALA A 251 -7.46 -12.49 15.92
N ALA A 252 -6.29 -12.83 15.39
CA ALA A 252 -5.05 -12.88 16.16
C ALA A 252 -4.54 -11.49 16.54
N SER A 253 -4.54 -10.54 15.61
CA SER A 253 -3.97 -9.22 15.79
C SER A 253 -4.88 -8.22 16.49
N GLY A 254 -6.20 -8.33 16.34
CA GLY A 254 -7.17 -7.30 16.71
C GLY A 254 -7.09 -6.05 15.82
N ALA A 255 -6.58 -6.20 14.60
CA ALA A 255 -6.53 -5.12 13.60
C ALA A 255 -7.90 -4.89 12.96
N ASP A 256 -8.07 -3.72 12.35
CA ASP A 256 -9.32 -3.27 11.73
C ASP A 256 -9.38 -3.65 10.23
N ALA A 257 -8.22 -3.92 9.62
CA ALA A 257 -8.08 -4.29 8.22
C ALA A 257 -6.87 -5.20 8.00
N VAL A 258 -6.76 -5.80 6.81
CA VAL A 258 -5.59 -6.57 6.38
C VAL A 258 -4.93 -5.93 5.17
N MET A 259 -3.60 -6.15 5.04
CA MET A 259 -2.84 -5.71 3.88
C MET A 259 -2.17 -6.91 3.22
N VAL A 260 -2.44 -7.09 1.93
CA VAL A 260 -1.98 -8.21 1.10
C VAL A 260 -0.77 -7.77 0.28
N GLY A 261 0.31 -8.53 0.37
CA GLY A 261 1.50 -8.33 -0.47
C GLY A 261 1.62 -9.44 -1.51
N ARG A 262 2.53 -10.38 -1.28
CA ARG A 262 2.84 -11.48 -2.20
C ARG A 262 1.63 -12.34 -2.58
N GLY A 263 0.59 -12.40 -1.74
CA GLY A 263 -0.67 -13.09 -2.05
C GLY A 263 -1.41 -12.56 -3.29
N ALA A 264 -1.11 -11.33 -3.71
CA ALA A 264 -1.69 -10.74 -4.93
C ALA A 264 -0.89 -11.05 -6.22
N GLN A 265 0.33 -11.60 -6.09
CA GLN A 265 1.19 -11.92 -7.24
C GLN A 265 0.57 -13.05 -8.06
N GLY A 266 0.43 -12.85 -9.36
CA GLY A 266 -0.24 -13.80 -10.26
C GLY A 266 -1.75 -13.94 -10.07
N ALA A 267 -2.34 -13.18 -9.15
CA ALA A 267 -3.77 -13.18 -8.85
C ALA A 267 -4.25 -11.79 -8.40
N PRO A 268 -4.29 -10.78 -9.29
CA PRO A 268 -4.69 -9.41 -8.92
C PRO A 268 -6.12 -9.33 -8.36
N TRP A 269 -6.99 -10.30 -8.65
CA TRP A 269 -8.32 -10.46 -8.09
C TRP A 269 -8.34 -10.94 -6.62
N ARG A 270 -7.20 -11.34 -6.08
CA ARG A 270 -7.10 -11.92 -4.73
C ARG A 270 -7.64 -11.02 -3.62
N LEU A 271 -7.42 -9.72 -3.73
CA LEU A 271 -7.91 -8.77 -2.74
C LEU A 271 -9.44 -8.74 -2.71
N ALA A 272 -10.08 -8.76 -3.87
CA ALA A 272 -11.54 -8.78 -3.98
C ALA A 272 -12.12 -10.12 -3.50
N GLN A 273 -11.45 -11.27 -3.76
CA GLN A 273 -11.85 -12.56 -3.18
C GLN A 273 -11.81 -12.51 -1.65
N ILE A 274 -10.71 -12.00 -1.07
CA ILE A 274 -10.58 -11.85 0.38
C ILE A 274 -11.67 -10.90 0.92
N ALA A 275 -11.98 -9.82 0.22
CA ALA A 275 -13.02 -8.88 0.64
C ALA A 275 -14.42 -9.53 0.60
N HIS A 276 -14.72 -10.33 -0.42
CA HIS A 276 -15.94 -11.12 -0.47
C HIS A 276 -16.05 -12.06 0.74
N ASP A 277 -14.98 -12.80 1.03
CA ASP A 277 -14.94 -13.75 2.14
C ASP A 277 -15.06 -13.10 3.53
N LEU A 278 -14.61 -11.83 3.68
CA LEU A 278 -14.59 -11.14 4.97
C LEU A 278 -15.86 -10.35 5.27
N VAL A 279 -16.40 -9.65 4.26
CA VAL A 279 -17.42 -8.61 4.47
C VAL A 279 -18.55 -8.66 3.44
N ASP A 280 -18.78 -9.81 2.82
CA ASP A 280 -19.82 -10.02 1.79
C ASP A 280 -19.79 -8.98 0.66
N SER A 281 -18.58 -8.46 0.32
CA SER A 281 -18.41 -7.65 -0.87
C SER A 281 -18.80 -8.44 -2.12
N PRO A 282 -19.19 -7.81 -3.24
CA PRO A 282 -19.48 -8.55 -4.47
C PRO A 282 -18.35 -9.53 -4.81
N ALA A 283 -18.70 -10.77 -5.14
CA ALA A 283 -17.72 -11.77 -5.57
C ALA A 283 -17.04 -11.27 -6.86
N PRO A 284 -15.69 -11.30 -6.94
CA PRO A 284 -15.02 -10.94 -8.17
C PRO A 284 -15.25 -12.02 -9.24
N ASP A 285 -15.41 -11.58 -10.47
CA ASP A 285 -15.32 -12.48 -11.62
C ASP A 285 -13.84 -12.88 -11.82
N VAL A 286 -13.49 -14.06 -11.33
CA VAL A 286 -12.12 -14.59 -11.43
C VAL A 286 -11.90 -15.14 -12.83
N PRO A 287 -11.01 -14.55 -13.64
CA PRO A 287 -10.86 -14.94 -15.03
C PRO A 287 -10.28 -16.35 -15.17
N GLN A 288 -10.80 -17.11 -16.10
CA GLN A 288 -10.36 -18.45 -16.47
C GLN A 288 -10.26 -18.57 -18.00
N GLY A 289 -9.50 -19.53 -18.49
CA GLY A 289 -9.41 -19.81 -19.93
C GLY A 289 -9.05 -18.54 -20.73
N ASN A 290 -9.83 -18.26 -21.76
CA ASN A 290 -9.62 -17.09 -22.63
C ASN A 290 -9.64 -15.76 -21.87
N ALA A 291 -10.54 -15.60 -20.89
CA ALA A 291 -10.59 -14.39 -20.08
C ALA A 291 -9.32 -14.21 -19.24
N LEU A 292 -8.71 -15.29 -18.76
CA LEU A 292 -7.42 -15.25 -18.06
C LEU A 292 -6.29 -14.87 -19.02
N ALA A 293 -6.27 -15.45 -20.22
CA ALA A 293 -5.30 -15.10 -21.25
C ALA A 293 -5.36 -13.60 -21.59
N ASP A 294 -6.58 -13.05 -21.74
CA ASP A 294 -6.78 -11.64 -22.02
C ASP A 294 -6.34 -10.75 -20.84
N ALA A 295 -6.70 -11.10 -19.60
CA ALA A 295 -6.28 -10.35 -18.43
C ALA A 295 -4.75 -10.31 -18.24
N VAL A 296 -4.06 -11.42 -18.53
CA VAL A 296 -2.59 -11.50 -18.50
C VAL A 296 -1.97 -10.70 -19.64
N ALA A 297 -2.54 -10.77 -20.84
CA ALA A 297 -2.08 -10.02 -22.00
C ALA A 297 -2.21 -8.51 -21.79
N GLU A 298 -3.35 -8.03 -21.30
CA GLU A 298 -3.57 -6.62 -21.00
C GLU A 298 -2.59 -6.09 -19.94
N HIS A 299 -2.36 -6.84 -18.85
CA HIS A 299 -1.37 -6.42 -17.85
C HIS A 299 0.04 -6.41 -18.45
N TYR A 300 0.37 -7.35 -19.32
CA TYR A 300 1.64 -7.37 -20.03
C TYR A 300 1.80 -6.15 -20.96
N GLU A 301 0.78 -5.82 -21.75
CA GLU A 301 0.76 -4.64 -22.63
C GLU A 301 0.84 -3.34 -21.83
N ASP A 302 0.08 -3.20 -20.74
CA ASP A 302 0.20 -2.06 -19.80
C ASP A 302 1.65 -1.87 -19.28
N ILE A 303 2.36 -2.97 -19.02
CA ILE A 303 3.79 -2.90 -18.60
C ILE A 303 4.66 -2.39 -19.75
N LEU A 304 4.42 -2.85 -20.98
CA LEU A 304 5.19 -2.37 -22.14
C LEU A 304 4.93 -0.90 -22.42
N ASP A 305 3.69 -0.46 -22.36
CA ASP A 305 3.30 0.93 -22.56
C ASP A 305 3.91 1.85 -21.50
N PHE A 306 3.93 1.39 -20.26
CA PHE A 306 4.45 2.17 -19.14
C PHE A 306 5.98 2.29 -19.14
N TYR A 307 6.69 1.21 -19.44
CA TYR A 307 8.16 1.15 -19.34
C TYR A 307 8.88 1.24 -20.69
N GLY A 308 8.17 1.16 -21.80
CA GLY A 308 8.72 0.91 -23.12
C GLY A 308 9.13 -0.56 -23.31
N THR A 309 9.31 -0.99 -24.56
CA THR A 309 9.50 -2.40 -24.92
C THR A 309 10.69 -3.06 -24.20
N ASP A 310 11.88 -2.43 -24.24
CA ASP A 310 13.11 -3.05 -23.72
C ASP A 310 13.10 -3.28 -22.21
N LEU A 311 12.64 -2.29 -21.45
CA LEU A 311 12.54 -2.40 -20.01
C LEU A 311 11.30 -3.19 -19.62
N GLY A 312 10.19 -2.99 -20.32
CA GLY A 312 8.92 -3.68 -20.11
C GLY A 312 9.04 -5.18 -20.23
N LEU A 313 9.70 -5.71 -21.26
CA LEU A 313 10.00 -7.14 -21.40
C LEU A 313 10.68 -7.72 -20.14
N ARG A 314 11.66 -7.01 -19.58
CA ARG A 314 12.37 -7.45 -18.37
C ARG A 314 11.50 -7.37 -17.11
N VAL A 315 10.71 -6.32 -17.00
CA VAL A 315 9.81 -6.12 -15.84
C VAL A 315 8.68 -7.15 -15.86
N ALA A 316 8.11 -7.42 -17.01
CA ALA A 316 6.99 -8.35 -17.18
C ALA A 316 7.31 -9.79 -16.78
N ARG A 317 8.55 -10.25 -16.97
CA ARG A 317 8.95 -11.65 -16.72
C ARG A 317 8.52 -12.18 -15.36
N LYS A 318 8.70 -11.40 -14.29
CA LYS A 318 8.31 -11.81 -12.94
C LYS A 318 6.79 -11.96 -12.80
N HIS A 319 6.01 -11.03 -13.40
CA HIS A 319 4.54 -11.09 -13.37
C HIS A 319 4.03 -12.29 -14.16
N LEU A 320 4.57 -12.52 -15.35
CA LEU A 320 4.26 -13.70 -16.16
C LEU A 320 4.60 -15.01 -15.43
N GLY A 321 5.76 -15.04 -14.73
CA GLY A 321 6.14 -16.17 -13.88
C GLY A 321 5.10 -16.45 -12.80
N TRP A 322 4.66 -15.41 -12.09
CA TRP A 322 3.65 -15.55 -11.02
C TRP A 322 2.28 -15.97 -11.56
N TYR A 323 1.83 -15.44 -12.71
CA TYR A 323 0.61 -15.91 -13.35
C TYR A 323 0.71 -17.38 -13.74
N ALA A 324 1.86 -17.78 -14.30
CA ALA A 324 2.10 -19.16 -14.67
C ALA A 324 2.12 -20.10 -13.45
N ASP A 325 2.80 -19.71 -12.40
CA ASP A 325 2.89 -20.48 -11.15
C ASP A 325 1.52 -20.61 -10.46
N ALA A 326 0.73 -19.53 -10.44
CA ALA A 326 -0.59 -19.51 -9.81
C ALA A 326 -1.66 -20.33 -10.58
N ASN A 327 -1.49 -20.52 -11.90
CA ASN A 327 -2.48 -21.15 -12.76
C ASN A 327 -1.95 -22.41 -13.46
N GLY A 328 -0.77 -22.93 -13.08
CA GLY A 328 -0.22 -24.17 -13.63
C GLY A 328 0.09 -24.11 -15.14
N ALA A 329 0.49 -22.94 -15.67
CA ALA A 329 0.68 -22.74 -17.09
C ALA A 329 1.87 -23.54 -17.65
N PRO A 330 1.67 -24.35 -18.73
CA PRO A 330 2.68 -25.30 -19.19
C PRO A 330 3.89 -24.64 -19.89
N LEU A 331 3.73 -23.42 -20.44
CA LEU A 331 4.77 -22.75 -21.21
C LEU A 331 5.53 -21.67 -20.42
N ARG A 332 5.50 -21.73 -19.09
CA ARG A 332 6.14 -20.76 -18.20
C ARG A 332 7.55 -20.36 -18.65
N ASP A 333 8.44 -21.34 -18.78
CA ASP A 333 9.85 -21.07 -19.09
C ASP A 333 10.05 -20.45 -20.49
N ARG A 334 9.19 -20.80 -21.45
CA ARG A 334 9.21 -20.18 -22.78
C ARG A 334 8.77 -18.73 -22.72
N MET A 335 7.69 -18.41 -22.00
CA MET A 335 7.23 -17.02 -21.78
C MET A 335 8.32 -16.15 -21.15
N LEU A 336 9.04 -16.68 -20.16
CA LEU A 336 10.10 -15.93 -19.46
C LEU A 336 11.34 -15.68 -20.34
N ARG A 337 11.55 -16.46 -21.39
CA ARG A 337 12.69 -16.34 -22.33
C ARG A 337 12.32 -15.67 -23.64
N ALA A 338 11.04 -15.41 -23.89
CA ALA A 338 10.59 -14.75 -25.11
C ALA A 338 11.34 -13.44 -25.37
N GLY A 339 11.77 -13.25 -26.61
CA GLY A 339 12.60 -12.14 -27.03
C GLY A 339 11.84 -10.95 -27.61
N SER A 340 10.54 -11.14 -27.89
CA SER A 340 9.71 -10.10 -28.48
C SER A 340 8.31 -10.04 -27.85
N PRO A 341 7.63 -8.86 -27.94
CA PRO A 341 6.25 -8.74 -27.50
C PRO A 341 5.29 -9.71 -28.19
N ALA A 342 5.41 -9.86 -29.50
CA ALA A 342 4.53 -10.74 -30.28
C ALA A 342 4.68 -12.22 -29.87
N GLU A 343 5.91 -12.69 -29.67
CA GLU A 343 6.18 -14.04 -29.16
C GLU A 343 5.60 -14.25 -27.77
N THR A 344 5.77 -13.26 -26.87
CA THR A 344 5.25 -13.33 -25.50
C THR A 344 3.72 -13.40 -25.50
N LEU A 345 3.03 -12.56 -26.27
CA LEU A 345 1.56 -12.58 -26.39
C LEU A 345 1.04 -13.90 -26.97
N ALA A 346 1.71 -14.46 -27.98
CA ALA A 346 1.35 -15.77 -28.50
C ALA A 346 1.49 -16.87 -27.44
N LEU A 347 2.56 -16.84 -26.64
CA LEU A 347 2.78 -17.80 -25.55
C LEU A 347 1.79 -17.63 -24.39
N ILE A 348 1.37 -16.40 -24.07
CA ILE A 348 0.31 -16.13 -23.08
C ILE A 348 -0.99 -16.81 -23.54
N ARG A 349 -1.42 -16.58 -24.78
CA ARG A 349 -2.63 -17.20 -25.32
C ARG A 349 -2.55 -18.73 -25.31
N LEU A 350 -1.44 -19.30 -25.75
CA LEU A 350 -1.23 -20.76 -25.73
C LEU A 350 -1.18 -21.36 -24.32
N SER A 351 -0.84 -20.55 -23.29
CA SER A 351 -0.68 -21.03 -21.92
C SER A 351 -1.95 -20.96 -21.09
N PHE A 352 -2.81 -19.98 -21.36
CA PHE A 352 -3.94 -19.66 -20.49
C PHE A 352 -5.29 -19.78 -21.19
N ALA A 353 -5.35 -19.70 -22.56
CA ALA A 353 -6.61 -19.85 -23.28
C ALA A 353 -7.13 -21.30 -23.20
N ASP A 354 -8.44 -21.42 -23.33
CA ASP A 354 -9.08 -22.74 -23.47
C ASP A 354 -8.53 -23.47 -24.73
N ALA A 355 -8.41 -24.79 -24.64
CA ALA A 355 -8.08 -25.58 -25.82
C ALA A 355 -9.12 -25.29 -26.90
N PRO A 356 -8.71 -25.12 -28.20
CA PRO A 356 -9.68 -24.96 -29.26
C PRO A 356 -10.63 -26.15 -29.26
N VAL A 357 -11.94 -25.86 -29.18
CA VAL A 357 -12.96 -26.91 -29.35
C VAL A 357 -12.70 -27.55 -30.72
N ALA A 358 -12.30 -28.82 -30.72
CA ALA A 358 -12.14 -29.57 -31.99
C ALA A 358 -13.47 -29.55 -32.72
N ALA A 359 -13.45 -28.94 -33.91
CA ALA A 359 -14.61 -28.81 -34.79
C ALA A 359 -14.99 -30.18 -35.40
#